data_ff4b69e6fec790718b04ad759e5208f7
#
_entry.id   ff4b69e6fec790718b04ad759e5208f7
#
_cell.length_a   1.000
_cell.length_b   1.000
_cell.length_c   1.000
_cell.angle_alpha   90.00
_cell.angle_beta   90.00
_cell.angle_gamma   90.00
#
_symmetry.space_group_name_H-M   'P 1'
#
loop_
_entity.id
_entity.type
_entity.pdbx_description
1 polymer ?
#
loop_
_entity_poly.entity_id
_entity_poly.type
_entity_poly.pdbx_seq_one_letter_code
_entity_poly.pdbx_strand_id
1 'polypeptide(L)'
;MNIQNAVVLVTGANRGIGLAFAQALLARGARKVYAAARDPATVTLPGVQALRLDVTKPEEIAAAAQQANDVTLVINNAGIAQPGGFLTDDSDAVARRIFETNFFGVLNVSKTFALVLKVNGGGALLNVLSVASWVNGGELAAYSASKSAAWSLTNALRHELAAQKTQVLGLHMAYVDTDLTRGFEVQKSSAEEIVQRALDGLEAGADEVLADALTQQVRQGLAAPRPVYLPQAN
;
A
#
# COMPACT_ATOMS: atom_id res chain seq x y z
N MET A 1 -16.89 2.32 -3.46
CA MET A 1 -16.62 1.93 -4.86
C MET A 1 -17.07 0.50 -5.10
N ASN A 2 -17.48 0.10 -6.33
CA ASN A 2 -17.79 -1.32 -6.66
C ASN A 2 -16.59 -1.91 -7.43
N ILE A 3 -16.11 -3.09 -7.04
CA ILE A 3 -15.00 -3.79 -7.70
C ILE A 3 -15.46 -4.47 -8.98
N GLN A 4 -16.70 -4.95 -9.03
CA GLN A 4 -17.24 -5.53 -10.25
C GLN A 4 -17.15 -4.54 -11.42
N ASN A 5 -16.57 -4.98 -12.53
CA ASN A 5 -16.28 -4.18 -13.72
C ASN A 5 -15.21 -3.07 -13.53
N ALA A 6 -14.56 -2.95 -12.38
CA ALA A 6 -13.46 -2.01 -12.20
C ALA A 6 -12.24 -2.36 -13.08
N VAL A 7 -11.48 -1.35 -13.46
CA VAL A 7 -10.15 -1.50 -14.05
C VAL A 7 -9.14 -1.09 -12.98
N VAL A 8 -8.25 -2.00 -12.62
CA VAL A 8 -7.41 -1.85 -11.44
C VAL A 8 -5.92 -1.87 -11.80
N LEU A 9 -5.16 -0.94 -11.24
CA LEU A 9 -3.70 -1.02 -11.19
C LEU A 9 -3.26 -1.47 -9.81
N VAL A 10 -2.43 -2.52 -9.73
CA VAL A 10 -1.77 -2.96 -8.49
C VAL A 10 -0.27 -2.86 -8.66
N THR A 11 0.40 -2.03 -7.84
CA THR A 11 1.86 -1.92 -7.86
C THR A 11 2.51 -3.01 -7.00
N GLY A 12 3.62 -3.61 -7.46
CA GLY A 12 4.28 -4.72 -6.79
C GLY A 12 3.43 -6.00 -6.76
N ALA A 13 2.75 -6.31 -7.87
CA ALA A 13 1.73 -7.36 -7.96
C ALA A 13 2.27 -8.76 -8.28
N ASN A 14 3.58 -8.95 -8.37
CA ASN A 14 4.19 -10.23 -8.74
C ASN A 14 4.30 -11.24 -7.59
N ARG A 15 4.09 -10.83 -6.33
CA ARG A 15 4.16 -11.69 -5.13
C ARG A 15 3.44 -11.08 -3.92
N GLY A 16 3.35 -11.85 -2.84
CA GLY A 16 2.85 -11.40 -1.54
C GLY A 16 1.47 -10.75 -1.61
N ILE A 17 1.28 -9.66 -0.88
CA ILE A 17 0.01 -8.94 -0.80
C ILE A 17 -0.45 -8.43 -2.16
N GLY A 18 0.47 -7.96 -3.01
CA GLY A 18 0.13 -7.47 -4.35
C GLY A 18 -0.43 -8.56 -5.25
N LEU A 19 0.13 -9.78 -5.20
CA LEU A 19 -0.41 -10.94 -5.91
C LEU A 19 -1.77 -11.34 -5.37
N ALA A 20 -1.94 -11.37 -4.04
CA ALA A 20 -3.22 -11.67 -3.41
C ALA A 20 -4.30 -10.64 -3.80
N PHE A 21 -3.97 -9.34 -3.91
CA PHE A 21 -4.86 -8.32 -4.45
C PHE A 21 -5.27 -8.65 -5.89
N ALA A 22 -4.31 -8.97 -6.77
CA ALA A 22 -4.62 -9.27 -8.17
C ALA A 22 -5.56 -10.48 -8.30
N GLN A 23 -5.34 -11.54 -7.51
CA GLN A 23 -6.20 -12.73 -7.46
C GLN A 23 -7.62 -12.40 -6.96
N ALA A 24 -7.73 -11.68 -5.83
CA ALA A 24 -9.02 -11.34 -5.24
C ALA A 24 -9.83 -10.40 -6.13
N LEU A 25 -9.18 -9.47 -6.82
CA LEU A 25 -9.83 -8.55 -7.76
C LEU A 25 -10.43 -9.29 -8.96
N LEU A 26 -9.69 -10.25 -9.54
CA LEU A 26 -10.24 -11.11 -10.60
C LEU A 26 -11.43 -11.92 -10.11
N ALA A 27 -11.34 -12.52 -8.91
CA ALA A 27 -12.41 -13.30 -8.30
C ALA A 27 -13.67 -12.45 -8.01
N ARG A 28 -13.52 -11.13 -7.70
CA ARG A 28 -14.62 -10.19 -7.50
C ARG A 28 -15.14 -9.56 -8.80
N GLY A 29 -14.70 -10.03 -9.96
CA GLY A 29 -15.21 -9.60 -11.26
C GLY A 29 -14.66 -8.24 -11.73
N ALA A 30 -13.47 -7.85 -11.32
CA ALA A 30 -12.78 -6.73 -11.95
C ALA A 30 -12.65 -7.01 -13.46
N ARG A 31 -12.98 -6.01 -14.28
CA ARG A 31 -12.94 -6.13 -15.75
C ARG A 31 -11.51 -6.31 -16.26
N LYS A 32 -10.56 -5.69 -15.59
CA LYS A 32 -9.14 -5.73 -15.95
C LYS A 32 -8.27 -5.46 -14.71
N VAL A 33 -7.19 -6.20 -14.59
CA VAL A 33 -6.17 -5.97 -13.56
C VAL A 33 -4.82 -5.79 -14.24
N TYR A 34 -4.27 -4.59 -14.15
CA TYR A 34 -2.87 -4.29 -14.49
C TYR A 34 -2.00 -4.69 -13.29
N ALA A 35 -1.31 -5.80 -13.41
CA ALA A 35 -0.39 -6.30 -12.39
C ALA A 35 1.01 -5.72 -12.67
N ALA A 36 1.36 -4.65 -11.95
CA ALA A 36 2.59 -3.92 -12.20
C ALA A 36 3.76 -4.45 -11.36
N ALA A 37 4.90 -4.66 -12.01
CA ALA A 37 6.16 -5.07 -11.39
C ALA A 37 7.35 -4.45 -12.14
N ARG A 38 8.52 -4.36 -11.46
CA ARG A 38 9.77 -3.90 -12.08
C ARG A 38 10.20 -4.78 -13.25
N ASP A 39 9.97 -6.09 -13.14
CA ASP A 39 10.13 -7.06 -14.22
C ASP A 39 8.77 -7.73 -14.48
N PRO A 40 8.08 -7.38 -15.58
CA PRO A 40 6.79 -7.96 -15.94
C PRO A 40 6.82 -9.48 -16.15
N ALA A 41 7.98 -10.06 -16.49
CA ALA A 41 8.12 -11.51 -16.66
C ALA A 41 7.90 -12.29 -15.34
N THR A 42 8.02 -11.61 -14.20
CA THR A 42 7.76 -12.21 -12.88
C THR A 42 6.26 -12.26 -12.52
N VAL A 43 5.41 -11.66 -13.33
CA VAL A 43 3.94 -11.69 -13.16
C VAL A 43 3.41 -12.91 -13.91
N THR A 44 3.13 -13.97 -13.17
CA THR A 44 2.72 -15.26 -13.74
C THR A 44 1.23 -15.58 -13.55
N LEU A 45 0.48 -14.71 -12.87
CA LEU A 45 -0.95 -14.91 -12.65
C LEU A 45 -1.73 -14.83 -13.97
N PRO A 46 -2.50 -15.87 -14.36
CA PRO A 46 -3.35 -15.80 -15.55
C PRO A 46 -4.47 -14.76 -15.39
N GLY A 47 -4.90 -14.16 -16.49
CA GLY A 47 -6.04 -13.22 -16.50
C GLY A 47 -5.69 -11.78 -16.13
N VAL A 48 -4.45 -11.49 -15.74
CA VAL A 48 -3.96 -10.12 -15.52
C VAL A 48 -3.17 -9.61 -16.72
N GLN A 49 -3.07 -8.30 -16.86
CA GLN A 49 -2.17 -7.65 -17.80
C GLN A 49 -0.89 -7.24 -17.06
N ALA A 50 0.22 -7.93 -17.33
CA ALA A 50 1.50 -7.57 -16.76
C ALA A 50 1.94 -6.20 -17.27
N LEU A 51 2.43 -5.33 -16.37
CA LEU A 51 2.84 -3.97 -16.68
C LEU A 51 4.20 -3.68 -16.05
N ARG A 52 5.12 -3.08 -16.82
CA ARG A 52 6.39 -2.62 -16.28
C ARG A 52 6.19 -1.36 -15.46
N LEU A 53 6.59 -1.39 -14.20
CA LEU A 53 6.54 -0.22 -13.32
C LEU A 53 7.52 -0.37 -12.15
N ASP A 54 8.57 0.42 -12.17
CA ASP A 54 9.35 0.77 -10.99
C ASP A 54 8.82 2.10 -10.44
N VAL A 55 8.24 2.08 -9.25
CA VAL A 55 7.62 3.27 -8.63
C VAL A 55 8.63 4.36 -8.27
N THR A 56 9.94 4.07 -8.33
CA THR A 56 11.02 5.06 -8.14
C THR A 56 11.41 5.77 -9.43
N LYS A 57 10.80 5.41 -10.57
CA LYS A 57 11.13 5.94 -11.90
C LYS A 57 9.97 6.72 -12.50
N PRO A 58 10.02 8.06 -12.50
CA PRO A 58 8.95 8.91 -13.03
C PRO A 58 8.56 8.57 -14.48
N GLU A 59 9.54 8.21 -15.32
CA GLU A 59 9.31 7.83 -16.71
C GLU A 59 8.51 6.54 -16.86
N GLU A 60 8.75 5.54 -15.98
CA GLU A 60 8.00 4.29 -15.99
C GLU A 60 6.57 4.51 -15.46
N ILE A 61 6.38 5.40 -14.47
CA ILE A 61 5.05 5.78 -13.98
C ILE A 61 4.24 6.48 -15.09
N ALA A 62 4.85 7.40 -15.81
CA ALA A 62 4.20 8.11 -16.93
C ALA A 62 3.82 7.13 -18.06
N ALA A 63 4.71 6.22 -18.43
CA ALA A 63 4.45 5.20 -19.44
C ALA A 63 3.33 4.23 -18.99
N ALA A 64 3.32 3.84 -17.71
CA ALA A 64 2.26 3.02 -17.13
C ALA A 64 0.89 3.72 -17.19
N ALA A 65 0.82 5.02 -16.89
CA ALA A 65 -0.42 5.79 -16.97
C ALA A 65 -0.96 5.95 -18.39
N GLN A 66 -0.08 6.02 -19.39
CA GLN A 66 -0.48 6.01 -20.79
C GLN A 66 -1.08 4.66 -21.21
N GLN A 67 -0.50 3.55 -20.78
CA GLN A 67 -0.98 2.20 -21.08
C GLN A 67 -2.24 1.83 -20.30
N ALA A 68 -2.34 2.26 -19.05
CA ALA A 68 -3.43 1.98 -18.13
C ALA A 68 -4.34 3.22 -17.93
N ASN A 69 -4.69 3.89 -19.00
CA ASN A 69 -5.46 5.13 -19.01
C ASN A 69 -6.96 4.93 -18.71
N ASP A 70 -7.43 3.69 -18.63
CA ASP A 70 -8.80 3.28 -18.30
C ASP A 70 -8.96 2.88 -16.80
N VAL A 71 -7.93 3.07 -15.96
CA VAL A 71 -7.93 2.70 -14.55
C VAL A 71 -8.94 3.51 -13.75
N THR A 72 -9.71 2.79 -12.90
CA THR A 72 -10.68 3.36 -11.95
C THR A 72 -10.34 3.03 -10.49
N LEU A 73 -9.36 2.15 -10.24
CA LEU A 73 -8.81 1.83 -8.91
C LEU A 73 -7.30 1.69 -8.98
N VAL A 74 -6.59 2.40 -8.12
CA VAL A 74 -5.14 2.27 -7.95
C VAL A 74 -4.84 1.69 -6.56
N ILE A 75 -4.04 0.63 -6.51
CA ILE A 75 -3.54 0.03 -5.27
C ILE A 75 -2.02 0.24 -5.19
N ASN A 76 -1.61 1.19 -4.36
CA ASN A 76 -0.22 1.44 -4.01
C ASN A 76 0.23 0.40 -2.97
N ASN A 77 0.71 -0.73 -3.47
CA ASN A 77 1.19 -1.84 -2.64
C ASN A 77 2.72 -1.97 -2.65
N ALA A 78 3.40 -1.56 -3.70
CA ALA A 78 4.86 -1.65 -3.79
C ALA A 78 5.54 -1.02 -2.57
N GLY A 79 6.42 -1.78 -1.92
CA GLY A 79 7.13 -1.34 -0.73
C GLY A 79 8.30 -2.25 -0.40
N ILE A 80 9.26 -1.71 0.33
CA ILE A 80 10.44 -2.41 0.84
C ILE A 80 10.63 -2.14 2.32
N ALA A 81 11.25 -3.08 3.01
CA ALA A 81 11.70 -2.93 4.38
C ALA A 81 13.14 -3.44 4.50
N GLN A 82 13.88 -2.86 5.42
CA GLN A 82 15.18 -3.36 5.83
C GLN A 82 15.32 -3.13 7.33
N PRO A 83 15.73 -4.17 8.10
CA PRO A 83 16.06 -4.01 9.52
C PRO A 83 17.20 -3.02 9.74
N GLY A 84 17.15 -2.30 10.85
CA GLY A 84 18.16 -1.36 11.29
C GLY A 84 17.59 -0.13 11.99
N GLY A 85 18.37 0.41 12.93
CA GLY A 85 18.08 1.66 13.62
C GLY A 85 18.60 2.88 12.84
N PHE A 86 18.32 4.08 13.36
CA PHE A 86 18.83 5.33 12.74
C PHE A 86 20.27 5.67 13.14
N LEU A 87 20.85 4.97 14.12
CA LEU A 87 22.19 5.27 14.63
C LEU A 87 23.28 4.32 14.09
N THR A 88 23.00 3.62 12.97
CA THR A 88 23.98 2.79 12.24
C THR A 88 24.65 3.61 11.14
N ASP A 89 25.86 3.25 10.75
CA ASP A 89 26.69 4.00 9.79
C ASP A 89 26.04 4.15 8.39
N ASP A 90 25.22 3.17 7.98
CA ASP A 90 24.54 3.14 6.68
C ASP A 90 23.09 3.66 6.73
N SER A 91 22.64 4.14 7.89
CA SER A 91 21.23 4.48 8.14
C SER A 91 20.67 5.52 7.18
N ASP A 92 21.45 6.53 6.78
CA ASP A 92 21.03 7.56 5.82
C ASP A 92 20.76 6.97 4.44
N ALA A 93 21.63 6.14 3.92
CA ALA A 93 21.47 5.49 2.61
C ALA A 93 20.27 4.53 2.60
N VAL A 94 20.11 3.77 3.69
CA VAL A 94 18.96 2.86 3.87
C VAL A 94 17.66 3.65 3.93
N ALA A 95 17.60 4.72 4.72
CA ALA A 95 16.43 5.57 4.85
C ALA A 95 16.02 6.18 3.50
N ARG A 96 16.96 6.78 2.74
CA ARG A 96 16.69 7.35 1.41
C ARG A 96 16.07 6.33 0.48
N ARG A 97 16.65 5.13 0.37
CA ARG A 97 16.15 4.07 -0.50
C ARG A 97 14.73 3.60 -0.09
N ILE A 98 14.47 3.49 1.21
CA ILE A 98 13.14 3.10 1.71
C ILE A 98 12.12 4.20 1.43
N PHE A 99 12.46 5.47 1.69
CA PHE A 99 11.58 6.61 1.41
C PHE A 99 11.30 6.76 -0.08
N GLU A 100 12.30 6.55 -0.94
CA GLU A 100 12.13 6.61 -2.39
C GLU A 100 11.04 5.66 -2.88
N THR A 101 11.00 4.43 -2.34
CA THR A 101 9.96 3.47 -2.71
C THR A 101 8.64 3.71 -1.97
N ASN A 102 8.70 3.80 -0.62
CA ASN A 102 7.50 3.70 0.21
C ASN A 102 6.73 5.02 0.35
N PHE A 103 7.38 6.16 0.11
CA PHE A 103 6.77 7.48 0.19
C PHE A 103 6.73 8.16 -1.17
N PHE A 104 7.89 8.43 -1.81
CA PHE A 104 7.94 9.11 -3.10
C PHE A 104 7.32 8.27 -4.21
N GLY A 105 7.49 6.95 -4.18
CA GLY A 105 6.80 6.04 -5.09
C GLY A 105 5.28 6.15 -4.98
N VAL A 106 4.73 6.10 -3.76
CA VAL A 106 3.29 6.28 -3.51
C VAL A 106 2.81 7.66 -3.97
N LEU A 107 3.56 8.72 -3.63
CA LEU A 107 3.24 10.09 -4.05
C LEU A 107 3.18 10.24 -5.57
N ASN A 108 4.22 9.78 -6.27
CA ASN A 108 4.35 9.95 -7.71
C ASN A 108 3.30 9.11 -8.49
N VAL A 109 3.04 7.87 -8.08
CA VAL A 109 1.97 7.05 -8.65
C VAL A 109 0.61 7.70 -8.39
N SER A 110 0.33 8.13 -7.15
CA SER A 110 -0.93 8.79 -6.79
C SER A 110 -1.15 10.06 -7.59
N LYS A 111 -0.14 10.93 -7.68
CA LYS A 111 -0.18 12.19 -8.44
C LYS A 111 -0.48 11.95 -9.92
N THR A 112 0.20 10.98 -10.54
CA THR A 112 0.04 10.69 -11.96
C THR A 112 -1.33 10.06 -12.24
N PHE A 113 -1.72 9.07 -11.47
CA PHE A 113 -2.99 8.37 -11.66
C PHE A 113 -4.22 9.15 -11.14
N ALA A 114 -4.05 10.17 -10.29
CA ALA A 114 -5.15 11.08 -9.95
C ALA A 114 -5.76 11.74 -11.18
N LEU A 115 -4.94 12.06 -12.18
CA LEU A 115 -5.42 12.62 -13.46
C LEU A 115 -6.19 11.57 -14.27
N VAL A 116 -5.71 10.32 -14.31
CA VAL A 116 -6.40 9.20 -14.97
C VAL A 116 -7.75 8.94 -14.31
N LEU A 117 -7.79 8.85 -12.98
CA LEU A 117 -9.02 8.66 -12.21
C LEU A 117 -10.02 9.79 -12.47
N LYS A 118 -9.54 11.05 -12.50
CA LYS A 118 -10.39 12.22 -12.79
C LYS A 118 -11.06 12.12 -14.16
N VAL A 119 -10.29 11.75 -15.18
CA VAL A 119 -10.81 11.61 -16.57
C VAL A 119 -11.85 10.47 -16.64
N ASN A 120 -11.67 9.41 -15.84
CA ASN A 120 -12.58 8.26 -15.77
C ASN A 120 -13.76 8.47 -14.80
N GLY A 121 -14.00 9.71 -14.33
CA GLY A 121 -15.16 10.06 -13.52
C GLY A 121 -14.98 9.88 -12.01
N GLY A 122 -13.76 9.76 -11.52
CA GLY A 122 -13.39 9.45 -10.14
C GLY A 122 -12.94 7.99 -9.99
N GLY A 123 -13.21 7.39 -8.82
CA GLY A 123 -12.81 6.01 -8.54
C GLY A 123 -12.20 5.86 -7.17
N ALA A 124 -11.10 5.11 -7.03
CA ALA A 124 -10.47 4.95 -5.73
C ALA A 124 -8.95 4.82 -5.79
N LEU A 125 -8.33 5.22 -4.68
CA LEU A 125 -6.92 5.05 -4.37
C LEU A 125 -6.80 4.28 -3.05
N LEU A 126 -6.15 3.12 -3.04
CA LEU A 126 -5.87 2.35 -1.85
C LEU A 126 -4.36 2.36 -1.59
N ASN A 127 -3.96 2.85 -0.43
CA ASN A 127 -2.56 2.87 0.01
C ASN A 127 -2.32 1.78 1.06
N VAL A 128 -1.40 0.86 0.78
CA VAL A 128 -0.96 -0.19 1.71
C VAL A 128 0.01 0.42 2.71
N LEU A 129 -0.49 0.66 3.90
CA LEU A 129 0.23 1.23 5.03
C LEU A 129 0.75 0.12 5.98
N SER A 130 0.80 0.38 7.26
CA SER A 130 1.22 -0.59 8.29
C SER A 130 0.83 -0.08 9.69
N VAL A 131 0.78 -0.97 10.66
CA VAL A 131 0.81 -0.60 12.08
C VAL A 131 2.05 0.24 12.42
N ALA A 132 3.14 0.00 11.71
CA ALA A 132 4.38 0.77 11.81
C ALA A 132 4.23 2.25 11.38
N SER A 133 3.09 2.64 10.80
CA SER A 133 2.76 4.06 10.55
C SER A 133 2.56 4.84 11.84
N TRP A 134 2.28 4.17 12.96
CA TRP A 134 1.97 4.78 14.25
C TRP A 134 2.98 4.48 15.35
N VAL A 135 3.68 3.33 15.24
CA VAL A 135 4.66 2.90 16.23
C VAL A 135 5.99 2.58 15.56
N ASN A 136 7.08 2.91 16.24
CA ASN A 136 8.43 2.64 15.79
C ASN A 136 9.24 2.02 16.94
N GLY A 137 9.43 0.70 16.89
CA GLY A 137 10.19 -0.06 17.89
C GLY A 137 11.71 0.03 17.74
N GLY A 138 12.20 0.73 16.71
CA GLY A 138 13.64 0.89 16.44
C GLY A 138 14.22 -0.15 15.49
N GLU A 139 13.70 -1.37 15.45
CA GLU A 139 14.24 -2.46 14.62
C GLU A 139 14.01 -2.25 13.09
N LEU A 140 12.95 -1.53 12.74
CA LEU A 140 12.58 -1.16 11.38
C LEU A 140 12.44 0.36 11.27
N ALA A 141 13.42 1.11 11.80
CA ALA A 141 13.30 2.54 12.05
C ALA A 141 12.94 3.34 10.78
N ALA A 142 13.69 3.18 9.69
CA ALA A 142 13.45 3.88 8.43
C ALA A 142 12.15 3.42 7.76
N TYR A 143 11.80 2.13 7.84
CA TYR A 143 10.53 1.62 7.33
C TYR A 143 9.35 2.27 8.06
N SER A 144 9.35 2.27 9.39
CA SER A 144 8.29 2.89 10.19
C SER A 144 8.12 4.37 9.87
N ALA A 145 9.22 5.13 9.80
CA ALA A 145 9.17 6.53 9.41
C ALA A 145 8.58 6.74 8.01
N SER A 146 8.94 5.89 7.04
CA SER A 146 8.39 5.95 5.69
C SER A 146 6.88 5.64 5.65
N LYS A 147 6.41 4.71 6.49
CA LYS A 147 4.98 4.38 6.59
C LYS A 147 4.19 5.46 7.34
N SER A 148 4.80 6.14 8.32
CA SER A 148 4.22 7.34 8.95
C SER A 148 4.05 8.47 7.93
N ALA A 149 5.06 8.71 7.10
CA ALA A 149 5.00 9.70 6.02
C ALA A 149 3.92 9.33 4.98
N ALA A 150 3.84 8.06 4.58
CA ALA A 150 2.82 7.59 3.64
C ALA A 150 1.39 7.68 4.22
N TRP A 151 1.21 7.48 5.53
CA TRP A 151 -0.07 7.70 6.20
C TRP A 151 -0.47 9.18 6.18
N SER A 152 0.46 10.09 6.50
CA SER A 152 0.22 11.54 6.40
C SER A 152 -0.15 11.94 4.96
N LEU A 153 0.58 11.44 3.97
CA LEU A 153 0.26 11.62 2.54
C LEU A 153 -1.15 11.11 2.21
N THR A 154 -1.53 9.92 2.69
CA THR A 154 -2.86 9.34 2.46
C THR A 154 -3.97 10.26 2.98
N ASN A 155 -3.76 10.86 4.16
CA ASN A 155 -4.70 11.81 4.75
C ASN A 155 -4.82 13.09 3.90
N ALA A 156 -3.71 13.63 3.40
CA ALA A 156 -3.73 14.80 2.50
C ALA A 156 -4.46 14.49 1.18
N LEU A 157 -4.16 13.36 0.54
CA LEU A 157 -4.80 12.94 -0.70
C LEU A 157 -6.31 12.76 -0.56
N ARG A 158 -6.80 12.35 0.63
CA ARG A 158 -8.23 12.23 0.91
C ARG A 158 -8.94 13.58 0.77
N HIS A 159 -8.32 14.65 1.25
CA HIS A 159 -8.84 16.01 1.08
C HIS A 159 -8.71 16.53 -0.35
N GLU A 160 -7.54 16.34 -0.96
CA GLU A 160 -7.25 16.86 -2.30
C GLU A 160 -8.10 16.22 -3.40
N LEU A 161 -8.41 14.91 -3.26
CA LEU A 161 -9.13 14.15 -4.27
C LEU A 161 -10.66 14.09 -4.04
N ALA A 162 -11.16 14.66 -2.96
CA ALA A 162 -12.60 14.67 -2.63
C ALA A 162 -13.45 15.32 -3.74
N ALA A 163 -13.01 16.48 -4.25
CA ALA A 163 -13.74 17.22 -5.28
C ALA A 163 -13.89 16.46 -6.61
N GLN A 164 -12.97 15.55 -6.91
CA GLN A 164 -13.04 14.70 -8.11
C GLN A 164 -13.73 13.34 -7.86
N LYS A 165 -14.35 13.15 -6.68
CA LYS A 165 -15.05 11.92 -6.28
C LYS A 165 -14.14 10.67 -6.26
N THR A 166 -12.88 10.83 -5.89
CA THR A 166 -11.96 9.72 -5.69
C THR A 166 -11.89 9.37 -4.21
N GLN A 167 -12.33 8.16 -3.87
CA GLN A 167 -12.19 7.60 -2.54
C GLN A 167 -10.72 7.32 -2.25
N VAL A 168 -10.23 7.64 -1.05
CA VAL A 168 -8.85 7.31 -0.64
C VAL A 168 -8.89 6.49 0.62
N LEU A 169 -8.48 5.22 0.52
CA LEU A 169 -8.46 4.26 1.62
C LEU A 169 -7.03 3.99 2.08
N GLY A 170 -6.79 4.09 3.39
CA GLY A 170 -5.57 3.62 4.05
C GLY A 170 -5.77 2.21 4.60
N LEU A 171 -4.97 1.23 4.16
CA LEU A 171 -4.99 -0.13 4.67
C LEU A 171 -3.86 -0.32 5.68
N HIS A 172 -4.20 -0.54 6.94
CA HIS A 172 -3.24 -0.83 8.01
C HIS A 172 -3.28 -2.31 8.39
N MET A 173 -2.10 -2.92 8.48
CA MET A 173 -1.91 -4.28 8.95
C MET A 173 -0.61 -4.39 9.77
N ALA A 174 -0.51 -5.44 10.57
CA ALA A 174 0.70 -5.81 11.28
C ALA A 174 1.55 -6.79 10.43
N TYR A 175 1.80 -7.99 10.95
CA TYR A 175 2.62 -8.98 10.25
C TYR A 175 1.76 -9.85 9.33
N VAL A 176 2.11 -9.86 8.04
CA VAL A 176 1.46 -10.67 7.01
C VAL A 176 2.46 -11.72 6.51
N ASP A 177 2.03 -12.94 6.31
CA ASP A 177 2.90 -14.03 5.83
C ASP A 177 3.32 -13.80 4.38
N THR A 178 4.49 -13.22 4.23
CA THR A 178 5.11 -12.85 2.96
C THR A 178 6.63 -12.91 3.09
N ASP A 179 7.33 -12.79 1.96
CA ASP A 179 8.80 -12.72 1.96
C ASP A 179 9.36 -11.58 2.84
N LEU A 180 8.64 -10.48 2.93
CA LEU A 180 9.06 -9.30 3.69
C LEU A 180 9.11 -9.58 5.20
N THR A 181 8.32 -10.52 5.68
CA THR A 181 8.22 -10.88 7.10
C THR A 181 8.80 -12.26 7.41
N ARG A 182 9.47 -12.91 6.44
CA ARG A 182 9.97 -14.30 6.59
C ARG A 182 10.85 -14.51 7.83
N GLY A 183 11.67 -13.52 8.21
CA GLY A 183 12.58 -13.61 9.36
C GLY A 183 11.97 -13.30 10.72
N PHE A 184 10.67 -13.00 10.80
CA PHE A 184 10.01 -12.67 12.07
C PHE A 184 9.23 -13.88 12.60
N GLU A 185 9.56 -14.33 13.80
CA GLU A 185 8.86 -15.43 14.52
C GLU A 185 7.69 -14.88 15.35
N VAL A 186 6.67 -14.39 14.66
CA VAL A 186 5.46 -13.82 15.26
C VAL A 186 4.22 -14.37 14.57
N GLN A 187 3.08 -14.25 15.22
CA GLN A 187 1.80 -14.57 14.58
C GLN A 187 1.58 -13.65 13.38
N LYS A 188 1.26 -14.24 12.23
CA LYS A 188 1.04 -13.54 10.97
C LYS A 188 -0.37 -13.81 10.46
N SER A 189 -0.97 -12.81 9.87
CA SER A 189 -2.19 -12.96 9.08
C SER A 189 -1.86 -13.49 7.67
N SER A 190 -2.79 -14.16 7.02
CA SER A 190 -2.62 -14.50 5.60
C SER A 190 -2.79 -13.26 4.72
N ALA A 191 -2.13 -13.24 3.57
CA ALA A 191 -2.30 -12.15 2.60
C ALA A 191 -3.75 -12.09 2.09
N GLU A 192 -4.38 -13.24 1.94
CA GLU A 192 -5.77 -13.38 1.49
C GLU A 192 -6.75 -12.72 2.46
N GLU A 193 -6.62 -12.99 3.78
CA GLU A 193 -7.49 -12.36 4.80
C GLU A 193 -7.35 -10.83 4.80
N ILE A 194 -6.12 -10.32 4.77
CA ILE A 194 -5.85 -8.89 4.73
C ILE A 194 -6.49 -8.24 3.51
N VAL A 195 -6.33 -8.86 2.35
CA VAL A 195 -6.87 -8.36 1.08
C VAL A 195 -8.40 -8.39 1.08
N GLN A 196 -9.03 -9.47 1.57
CA GLN A 196 -10.49 -9.54 1.65
C GLN A 196 -11.04 -8.38 2.48
N ARG A 197 -10.49 -8.14 3.68
CA ARG A 197 -10.92 -7.03 4.55
C ARG A 197 -10.69 -5.65 3.90
N ALA A 198 -9.57 -5.49 3.17
CA ALA A 198 -9.27 -4.26 2.46
C ALA A 198 -10.31 -3.97 1.37
N LEU A 199 -10.66 -4.99 0.58
CA LEU A 199 -11.62 -4.86 -0.51
C LEU A 199 -13.06 -4.68 0.01
N ASP A 200 -13.44 -5.37 1.09
CA ASP A 200 -14.73 -5.17 1.75
C ASP A 200 -14.87 -3.72 2.28
N GLY A 201 -13.82 -3.20 2.92
CA GLY A 201 -13.78 -1.81 3.38
C GLY A 201 -13.85 -0.81 2.23
N LEU A 202 -13.17 -1.10 1.12
CA LEU A 202 -13.22 -0.26 -0.08
C LEU A 202 -14.64 -0.18 -0.66
N GLU A 203 -15.33 -1.32 -0.78
CA GLU A 203 -16.70 -1.38 -1.27
C GLU A 203 -17.70 -0.74 -0.32
N ALA A 204 -17.46 -0.83 1.01
CA ALA A 204 -18.23 -0.15 2.04
C ALA A 204 -17.99 1.39 2.10
N GLY A 205 -17.03 1.91 1.33
CA GLY A 205 -16.70 3.35 1.34
C GLY A 205 -15.86 3.80 2.55
N ALA A 206 -15.13 2.87 3.19
CA ALA A 206 -14.30 3.19 4.35
C ALA A 206 -13.11 4.08 3.97
N ASP A 207 -12.68 4.93 4.91
CA ASP A 207 -11.46 5.74 4.79
C ASP A 207 -10.21 4.99 5.27
N GLU A 208 -10.37 4.12 6.27
CA GLU A 208 -9.31 3.28 6.83
C GLU A 208 -9.81 1.86 7.08
N VAL A 209 -8.95 0.88 6.88
CA VAL A 209 -9.17 -0.52 7.26
C VAL A 209 -8.05 -0.96 8.21
N LEU A 210 -8.42 -1.42 9.40
CA LEU A 210 -7.53 -2.04 10.39
C LEU A 210 -7.67 -3.55 10.24
N ALA A 211 -6.78 -4.15 9.46
CA ALA A 211 -7.04 -5.46 8.88
C ALA A 211 -6.80 -6.66 9.82
N ASP A 212 -6.24 -6.45 11.01
CA ASP A 212 -5.98 -7.51 11.99
C ASP A 212 -6.15 -7.01 13.44
N ALA A 213 -6.23 -7.96 14.38
CA ALA A 213 -6.47 -7.66 15.78
C ALA A 213 -5.34 -6.83 16.42
N LEU A 214 -4.07 -7.11 16.07
CA LEU A 214 -2.93 -6.36 16.60
C LEU A 214 -2.98 -4.90 16.12
N THR A 215 -3.31 -4.67 14.87
CA THR A 215 -3.48 -3.32 14.31
C THR A 215 -4.60 -2.56 15.02
N GLN A 216 -5.74 -3.22 15.30
CA GLN A 216 -6.85 -2.62 16.07
C GLN A 216 -6.43 -2.28 17.50
N GLN A 217 -5.71 -3.19 18.17
CA GLN A 217 -5.20 -2.97 19.52
C GLN A 217 -4.23 -1.80 19.59
N VAL A 218 -3.28 -1.72 18.65
CA VAL A 218 -2.32 -0.61 18.58
C VAL A 218 -3.05 0.71 18.34
N ARG A 219 -4.02 0.74 17.43
CA ARG A 219 -4.82 1.95 17.16
C ARG A 219 -5.53 2.46 18.40
N GLN A 220 -6.14 1.58 19.17
CA GLN A 220 -6.79 1.91 20.44
C GLN A 220 -5.78 2.43 21.47
N GLY A 221 -4.60 1.81 21.52
CA GLY A 221 -3.53 2.18 22.45
C GLY A 221 -2.86 3.53 22.17
N LEU A 222 -3.07 4.15 21.01
CA LEU A 222 -2.49 5.48 20.71
C LEU A 222 -3.02 6.57 21.65
N ALA A 223 -4.25 6.46 22.10
CA ALA A 223 -4.91 7.41 23.00
C ALA A 223 -4.91 6.97 24.47
N ALA A 224 -4.23 5.89 24.82
CA ALA A 224 -4.13 5.43 26.20
C ALA A 224 -3.36 6.44 27.07
N PRO A 225 -3.58 6.46 28.41
CA PRO A 225 -2.81 7.31 29.33
C PRO A 225 -1.29 7.16 29.20
N ARG A 226 -0.81 5.95 28.89
CA ARG A 226 0.56 5.70 28.38
C ARG A 226 0.43 5.14 26.96
N PRO A 227 0.63 5.96 25.94
CA PRO A 227 0.49 5.53 24.55
C PRO A 227 1.46 4.41 24.18
N VAL A 228 1.01 3.50 23.30
CA VAL A 228 1.78 2.30 22.87
C VAL A 228 3.07 2.62 22.12
N TYR A 229 3.24 3.81 21.60
CA TYR A 229 4.46 4.25 20.92
C TYR A 229 5.59 4.66 21.89
N LEU A 230 5.30 4.78 23.18
CA LEU A 230 6.31 5.04 24.20
C LEU A 230 6.95 3.72 24.68
N PRO A 231 8.27 3.71 24.98
CA PRO A 231 8.91 2.56 25.57
C PRO A 231 8.20 2.13 26.87
N GLN A 232 8.15 0.82 27.12
CA GLN A 232 7.66 0.33 28.41
C GLN A 232 8.56 0.90 29.52
N ALA A 233 7.98 1.29 30.66
CA ALA A 233 8.77 1.65 31.83
C ALA A 233 9.46 0.37 32.36
N ASN A 234 10.75 0.42 32.52
CA ASN A 234 11.52 -0.62 33.23
C ASN A 234 11.13 -0.67 34.70
#